data_c2d7d2e56cbf41ff61af53aaecc11de4
#
_entry.id   c2d7d2e56cbf41ff61af53aaecc11de4
#
_cell.length_a   1.000
_cell.length_b   1.000
_cell.length_c   1.000
_cell.angle_alpha   90.00
_cell.angle_beta   90.00
_cell.angle_gamma   90.00
#
_symmetry.space_group_name_H-M   'P 1'
#
loop_
_entity.id
_entity.type
_entity.pdbx_description
1 polymer ?
#
loop_
_entity_poly.entity_id
_entity_poly.type
_entity_poly.pdbx_seq_one_letter_code
_entity_poly.pdbx_strand_id
1 'polypeptide(L)'
;MRFSTFIETDLRKIIPFLIGLYVLATAGFQAIFMKLVGNVNEGLVQMTLQNGMTMEELLKDIDPISLTTIIDENPFPILALFFVGLLLIIIGFYLWYKEWFGASKRIYLLLSMKGSRFRIFFSKLIVFLFVFLAYYGIILLNLIIGSQIMKLMLPDGAVAEHLVQSFLLHSQFIGFVLPTSLSALFYHICFIVMIFSILSVFVLMDRSKRIAGMFSGFLYVSGSIAIFIYINTLELYTSEKTMADWAFTSVFILLSAMISHYLLKRKVSI
;
A
#
# COMPACT_ATOMS: atom_id res chain seq x y z
N MET A 1 -24.49 -7.32 19.40
CA MET A 1 -23.83 -6.19 18.67
C MET A 1 -24.07 -6.33 17.18
N ARG A 2 -24.37 -5.23 16.48
CA ARG A 2 -24.49 -5.23 15.02
C ARG A 2 -23.10 -5.32 14.39
N PHE A 3 -22.97 -5.91 13.20
CA PHE A 3 -21.70 -6.04 12.48
C PHE A 3 -21.01 -4.67 12.23
N SER A 4 -21.80 -3.65 11.89
CA SER A 4 -21.34 -2.27 11.71
C SER A 4 -20.64 -1.69 12.94
N THR A 5 -21.10 -2.05 14.15
CA THR A 5 -20.51 -1.55 15.42
C THR A 5 -19.07 -2.02 15.62
N PHE A 6 -18.69 -3.21 15.08
CA PHE A 6 -17.31 -3.69 15.13
C PHE A 6 -16.39 -2.85 14.23
N ILE A 7 -16.83 -2.60 12.99
CA ILE A 7 -16.10 -1.79 12.03
C ILE A 7 -15.91 -0.37 12.58
N GLU A 8 -16.98 0.26 13.05
CA GLU A 8 -16.94 1.61 13.60
C GLU A 8 -15.98 1.73 14.80
N THR A 9 -16.04 0.77 15.73
CA THR A 9 -15.16 0.78 16.90
C THR A 9 -13.69 0.62 16.52
N ASP A 10 -13.40 -0.21 15.51
CA ASP A 10 -12.04 -0.44 15.02
C ASP A 10 -11.52 0.78 14.26
N LEU A 11 -12.34 1.37 13.39
CA LEU A 11 -12.00 2.60 12.66
C LEU A 11 -11.76 3.77 13.60
N ARG A 12 -12.65 4.02 14.54
CA ARG A 12 -12.52 5.14 15.49
C ARG A 12 -11.21 5.13 16.26
N LYS A 13 -10.68 3.94 16.55
CA LYS A 13 -9.39 3.81 17.25
C LYS A 13 -8.19 4.02 16.36
N ILE A 14 -8.29 3.72 15.06
CA ILE A 14 -7.17 3.76 14.12
C ILE A 14 -7.09 5.09 13.37
N ILE A 15 -8.22 5.75 13.12
CA ILE A 15 -8.30 7.01 12.36
C ILE A 15 -7.29 8.06 12.85
N PRO A 16 -7.16 8.38 14.16
CA PRO A 16 -6.19 9.39 14.59
C PRO A 16 -4.74 9.04 14.21
N PHE A 17 -4.38 7.77 14.34
CA PHE A 17 -3.06 7.28 13.95
C PHE A 17 -2.87 7.34 12.43
N LEU A 18 -3.89 6.95 11.65
CA LEU A 18 -3.84 7.02 10.18
C LEU A 18 -3.70 8.44 9.68
N ILE A 19 -4.45 9.40 10.26
CA ILE A 19 -4.32 10.82 9.89
C ILE A 19 -2.89 11.29 10.14
N GLY A 20 -2.32 11.02 11.30
CA GLY A 20 -0.94 11.38 11.61
C GLY A 20 0.07 10.75 10.63
N LEU A 21 -0.09 9.45 10.33
CA LEU A 21 0.77 8.74 9.37
C LEU A 21 0.67 9.34 7.96
N TYR A 22 -0.55 9.63 7.49
CA TYR A 22 -0.76 10.16 6.14
C TYR A 22 -0.29 11.61 6.01
N VAL A 23 -0.45 12.44 7.04
CA VAL A 23 0.11 13.79 7.07
C VAL A 23 1.64 13.75 7.03
N LEU A 24 2.26 12.89 7.83
CA LEU A 24 3.72 12.67 7.80
C LEU A 24 4.22 12.17 6.45
N ALA A 25 3.51 11.20 5.86
CA ALA A 25 3.82 10.65 4.54
C ALA A 25 3.74 11.72 3.46
N THR A 26 2.68 12.54 3.49
CA THR A 26 2.50 13.64 2.54
C THR A 26 3.59 14.70 2.71
N ALA A 27 3.87 15.13 3.94
CA ALA A 27 4.92 16.12 4.21
C ALA A 27 6.31 15.60 3.77
N GLY A 28 6.63 14.35 4.08
CA GLY A 28 7.89 13.72 3.67
C GLY A 28 8.03 13.60 2.15
N PHE A 29 6.98 13.13 1.47
CA PHE A 29 6.95 13.04 0.01
C PHE A 29 7.16 14.43 -0.63
N GLN A 30 6.39 15.44 -0.19
CA GLN A 30 6.47 16.78 -0.76
C GLN A 30 7.83 17.45 -0.50
N ALA A 31 8.43 17.23 0.68
CA ALA A 31 9.76 17.75 0.98
C ALA A 31 10.84 17.19 0.04
N ILE A 32 10.81 15.85 -0.20
CA ILE A 32 11.72 15.21 -1.15
C ILE A 32 11.46 15.73 -2.55
N PHE A 33 10.18 15.80 -2.95
CA PHE A 33 9.78 16.21 -4.28
C PHE A 33 10.17 17.66 -4.58
N MET A 34 9.94 18.60 -3.65
CA MET A 34 10.39 20.00 -3.78
C MET A 34 11.89 20.11 -4.00
N LYS A 35 12.68 19.31 -3.26
CA LYS A 35 14.14 19.29 -3.45
C LYS A 35 14.51 18.82 -4.85
N LEU A 36 13.86 17.79 -5.38
CA LEU A 36 14.13 17.29 -6.73
C LEU A 36 13.77 18.32 -7.80
N VAL A 37 12.60 18.97 -7.68
CA VAL A 37 12.18 20.04 -8.58
C VAL A 37 13.15 21.23 -8.51
N GLY A 38 13.62 21.58 -7.31
CA GLY A 38 14.65 22.62 -7.11
C GLY A 38 15.94 22.28 -7.84
N ASN A 39 16.44 21.05 -7.72
CA ASN A 39 17.65 20.61 -8.43
C ASN A 39 17.48 20.70 -9.96
N VAL A 40 16.30 20.36 -10.48
CA VAL A 40 16.00 20.48 -11.91
C VAL A 40 16.01 21.95 -12.34
N ASN A 41 15.40 22.84 -11.56
CA ASN A 41 15.40 24.28 -11.84
C ASN A 41 16.82 24.88 -11.84
N GLU A 42 17.64 24.51 -10.85
CA GLU A 42 19.05 24.89 -10.80
C GLU A 42 19.82 24.37 -12.02
N GLY A 43 19.56 23.15 -12.45
CA GLY A 43 20.14 22.58 -13.66
C GLY A 43 19.79 23.37 -14.92
N LEU A 44 18.53 23.80 -15.08
CA LEU A 44 18.10 24.66 -16.18
C LEU A 44 18.84 26.02 -16.19
N VAL A 45 18.95 26.63 -15.02
CA VAL A 45 19.70 27.91 -14.88
C VAL A 45 21.17 27.73 -15.23
N GLN A 46 21.80 26.64 -14.80
CA GLN A 46 23.19 26.36 -15.15
C GLN A 46 23.38 26.14 -16.65
N MET A 47 22.46 25.39 -17.31
CA MET A 47 22.52 25.20 -18.76
C MET A 47 22.38 26.49 -19.54
N THR A 48 21.52 27.41 -19.14
CA THR A 48 21.43 28.76 -19.76
C THR A 48 22.71 29.53 -19.64
N LEU A 49 23.35 29.51 -18.47
CA LEU A 49 24.62 30.21 -18.23
C LEU A 49 25.78 29.61 -19.04
N GLN A 50 25.86 28.29 -19.12
CA GLN A 50 26.95 27.58 -19.84
C GLN A 50 26.86 27.78 -21.36
N ASN A 51 25.63 27.74 -21.90
CA ASN A 51 25.40 27.83 -23.34
C ASN A 51 25.26 29.27 -23.83
N GLY A 52 25.19 30.28 -22.92
CA GLY A 52 24.97 31.66 -23.28
C GLY A 52 23.62 31.95 -23.94
N MET A 53 22.63 31.05 -23.73
CA MET A 53 21.27 31.10 -24.29
C MET A 53 20.31 31.75 -23.29
N THR A 54 19.22 32.30 -23.77
CA THR A 54 18.11 32.70 -22.93
C THR A 54 17.30 31.48 -22.47
N MET A 55 16.57 31.61 -21.36
CA MET A 55 15.69 30.51 -20.89
C MET A 55 14.65 30.08 -21.95
N GLU A 56 14.12 31.08 -22.69
CA GLU A 56 13.13 30.79 -23.75
C GLU A 56 13.73 30.00 -24.93
N GLU A 57 15.00 30.27 -25.28
CA GLU A 57 15.71 29.50 -26.32
C GLU A 57 16.02 28.09 -25.83
N LEU A 58 16.47 27.91 -24.60
CA LEU A 58 16.74 26.61 -24.03
C LEU A 58 15.48 25.74 -23.96
N LEU A 59 14.33 26.31 -23.59
CA LEU A 59 13.05 25.58 -23.49
C LEU A 59 12.46 25.14 -24.85
N LYS A 60 12.94 25.69 -25.96
CA LYS A 60 12.56 25.19 -27.29
C LYS A 60 13.35 23.95 -27.71
N ASP A 61 14.54 23.79 -27.16
CA ASP A 61 15.46 22.70 -27.51
C ASP A 61 15.34 21.47 -26.59
N ILE A 62 14.71 21.62 -25.43
CA ILE A 62 14.51 20.52 -24.48
C ILE A 62 13.06 20.04 -24.42
N ASP A 63 12.88 18.74 -24.20
CA ASP A 63 11.56 18.16 -23.98
C ASP A 63 10.92 18.70 -22.70
N PRO A 64 9.59 18.94 -22.69
CA PRO A 64 8.88 19.40 -21.52
C PRO A 64 9.06 18.45 -20.32
N ILE A 65 9.39 18.99 -19.16
CA ILE A 65 9.63 18.24 -17.95
C ILE A 65 8.32 17.64 -17.41
N SER A 66 8.31 16.34 -17.22
CA SER A 66 7.17 15.59 -16.72
C SER A 66 7.37 15.11 -15.28
N LEU A 67 6.28 14.71 -14.60
CA LEU A 67 6.39 14.02 -13.33
C LEU A 67 7.16 12.69 -13.46
N THR A 68 7.05 12.02 -14.61
CA THR A 68 7.75 10.77 -14.93
C THR A 68 9.25 11.00 -14.91
N THR A 69 9.74 12.06 -15.58
CA THR A 69 11.17 12.41 -15.61
C THR A 69 11.74 12.59 -14.20
N ILE A 70 11.03 13.34 -13.33
CA ILE A 70 11.52 13.64 -11.98
C ILE A 70 11.46 12.41 -11.06
N ILE A 71 10.38 11.63 -11.13
CA ILE A 71 10.14 10.54 -10.17
C ILE A 71 10.82 9.24 -10.61
N ASP A 72 10.80 8.92 -11.90
CA ASP A 72 11.38 7.64 -12.39
C ASP A 72 12.92 7.70 -12.40
N GLU A 73 13.53 8.88 -12.57
CA GLU A 73 14.97 9.06 -12.42
C GLU A 73 15.44 9.03 -10.95
N ASN A 74 14.53 9.33 -10.02
CA ASN A 74 14.82 9.34 -8.60
C ASN A 74 13.84 8.45 -7.81
N PRO A 75 14.27 7.25 -7.40
CA PRO A 75 13.38 6.29 -6.74
C PRO A 75 12.95 6.70 -5.32
N PHE A 76 13.57 7.71 -4.71
CA PHE A 76 13.29 8.10 -3.32
C PHE A 76 11.82 8.44 -3.02
N PRO A 77 11.09 9.21 -3.85
CA PRO A 77 9.67 9.50 -3.59
C PRO A 77 8.82 8.22 -3.58
N ILE A 78 9.09 7.31 -4.50
CA ILE A 78 8.35 6.04 -4.59
C ILE A 78 8.73 5.11 -3.44
N LEU A 79 10.00 5.03 -3.07
CA LEU A 79 10.43 4.27 -1.90
C LEU A 79 9.77 4.78 -0.62
N ALA A 80 9.61 6.11 -0.46
CA ALA A 80 8.89 6.68 0.68
C ALA A 80 7.42 6.22 0.71
N LEU A 81 6.73 6.24 -0.42
CA LEU A 81 5.37 5.72 -0.52
C LEU A 81 5.32 4.20 -0.26
N PHE A 82 6.22 3.43 -0.84
CA PHE A 82 6.30 1.99 -0.58
C PHE A 82 6.50 1.68 0.90
N PHE A 83 7.36 2.44 1.58
CA PHE A 83 7.59 2.28 3.02
C PHE A 83 6.32 2.55 3.85
N VAL A 84 5.53 3.56 3.47
CA VAL A 84 4.21 3.80 4.08
C VAL A 84 3.29 2.60 3.87
N GLY A 85 3.25 2.02 2.67
CA GLY A 85 2.51 0.79 2.38
C GLY A 85 2.90 -0.37 3.32
N LEU A 86 4.21 -0.56 3.58
CA LEU A 86 4.68 -1.55 4.55
C LEU A 86 4.20 -1.25 5.98
N LEU A 87 4.21 0.01 6.40
CA LEU A 87 3.68 0.40 7.71
C LEU A 87 2.18 0.10 7.83
N LEU A 88 1.40 0.22 6.75
CA LEU A 88 -0.01 -0.15 6.74
C LEU A 88 -0.21 -1.65 6.96
N ILE A 89 0.71 -2.51 6.52
CA ILE A 89 0.67 -3.95 6.80
C ILE A 89 0.77 -4.21 8.32
N ILE A 90 1.59 -3.43 9.03
CA ILE A 90 1.71 -3.52 10.50
C ILE A 90 0.37 -3.19 11.18
N ILE A 91 -0.45 -2.33 10.61
CA ILE A 91 -1.80 -2.06 11.10
C ILE A 91 -2.68 -3.32 11.07
N GLY A 92 -2.48 -4.20 10.09
CA GLY A 92 -3.15 -5.50 10.04
C GLY A 92 -2.86 -6.35 11.28
N PHE A 93 -1.61 -6.41 11.73
CA PHE A 93 -1.24 -7.05 12.99
C PHE A 93 -1.86 -6.34 14.19
N TYR A 94 -1.78 -5.01 14.24
CA TYR A 94 -2.35 -4.22 15.33
C TYR A 94 -3.86 -4.46 15.48
N LEU A 95 -4.61 -4.57 14.38
CA LEU A 95 -6.05 -4.84 14.38
C LEU A 95 -6.40 -6.15 15.12
N TRP A 96 -5.53 -7.14 15.05
CA TRP A 96 -5.71 -8.41 15.75
C TRP A 96 -5.15 -8.36 17.17
N TYR A 97 -3.89 -7.95 17.34
CA TYR A 97 -3.20 -8.02 18.63
C TYR A 97 -3.81 -7.10 19.70
N LYS A 98 -4.34 -5.93 19.33
CA LYS A 98 -4.99 -5.03 20.30
C LYS A 98 -6.16 -5.66 21.05
N GLU A 99 -6.85 -6.62 20.45
CA GLU A 99 -7.96 -7.31 21.09
C GLU A 99 -7.51 -8.36 22.11
N TRP A 100 -6.27 -8.84 21.98
CA TRP A 100 -5.67 -9.81 22.90
C TRP A 100 -4.97 -9.17 24.08
N PHE A 101 -4.32 -8.03 23.88
CA PHE A 101 -3.47 -7.37 24.87
C PHE A 101 -4.15 -6.19 25.58
N GLY A 102 -5.31 -5.75 25.16
CA GLY A 102 -6.07 -4.68 25.83
C GLY A 102 -6.49 -5.08 27.25
N ALA A 103 -6.62 -4.10 28.15
CA ALA A 103 -7.03 -4.31 29.55
C ALA A 103 -8.31 -5.13 29.71
N SER A 104 -9.24 -5.04 28.74
CA SER A 104 -10.51 -5.77 28.75
C SER A 104 -10.42 -7.17 28.14
N LYS A 105 -9.26 -7.57 27.57
CA LYS A 105 -9.11 -8.82 26.79
C LYS A 105 -10.35 -9.08 25.92
N ARG A 106 -10.76 -8.06 25.17
CA ARG A 106 -12.03 -7.98 24.43
C ARG A 106 -12.27 -9.18 23.51
N ILE A 107 -11.22 -9.84 23.06
CA ILE A 107 -11.33 -11.03 22.20
C ILE A 107 -12.18 -12.13 22.84
N TYR A 108 -12.08 -12.35 24.18
CA TYR A 108 -12.86 -13.39 24.84
C TYR A 108 -14.36 -13.06 24.83
N LEU A 109 -14.70 -11.79 25.00
CA LEU A 109 -16.07 -11.32 24.88
C LEU A 109 -16.58 -11.48 23.44
N LEU A 110 -15.76 -11.17 22.43
CA LEU A 110 -16.12 -11.35 21.04
C LEU A 110 -16.33 -12.82 20.66
N LEU A 111 -15.49 -13.72 21.19
CA LEU A 111 -15.59 -15.16 20.95
C LEU A 111 -16.75 -15.84 21.69
N SER A 112 -17.20 -15.25 22.84
CA SER A 112 -18.35 -15.77 23.62
C SER A 112 -19.71 -15.33 23.08
N MET A 113 -19.75 -14.33 22.17
CA MET A 113 -21.02 -13.83 21.63
C MET A 113 -21.71 -14.88 20.74
N LYS A 114 -23.03 -14.98 20.87
CA LYS A 114 -23.88 -15.79 19.97
C LYS A 114 -23.74 -15.25 18.54
N GLY A 115 -23.15 -16.06 17.63
CA GLY A 115 -23.00 -15.73 16.22
C GLY A 115 -21.78 -16.37 15.58
N SER A 116 -21.64 -16.19 14.28
CA SER A 116 -20.46 -16.71 13.56
C SER A 116 -19.21 -15.92 13.96
N ARG A 117 -18.24 -16.57 14.58
CA ARG A 117 -16.93 -16.00 14.95
C ARG A 117 -16.20 -15.45 13.71
N PHE A 118 -16.52 -15.94 12.52
CA PHE A 118 -15.94 -15.47 11.27
C PHE A 118 -16.35 -14.01 10.91
N ARG A 119 -17.42 -13.49 11.51
CA ARG A 119 -17.77 -12.05 11.42
C ARG A 119 -16.67 -11.14 11.96
N ILE A 120 -15.90 -11.61 12.95
CA ILE A 120 -14.77 -10.86 13.50
C ILE A 120 -13.68 -10.71 12.44
N PHE A 121 -13.38 -11.78 11.71
CA PHE A 121 -12.43 -11.76 10.59
C PHE A 121 -12.86 -10.74 9.52
N PHE A 122 -14.12 -10.82 9.07
CA PHE A 122 -14.64 -9.90 8.05
C PHE A 122 -14.68 -8.44 8.50
N SER A 123 -15.00 -8.15 9.76
CA SER A 123 -14.99 -6.77 10.24
C SER A 123 -13.59 -6.15 10.17
N LYS A 124 -12.56 -6.91 10.55
CA LYS A 124 -11.16 -6.46 10.49
C LYS A 124 -10.65 -6.36 9.05
N LEU A 125 -11.05 -7.28 8.18
CA LEU A 125 -10.76 -7.24 6.75
C LEU A 125 -11.30 -5.95 6.10
N ILE A 126 -12.55 -5.58 6.38
CA ILE A 126 -13.16 -4.37 5.84
C ILE A 126 -12.41 -3.11 6.32
N VAL A 127 -12.04 -3.07 7.61
CA VAL A 127 -11.24 -1.96 8.14
C VAL A 127 -9.88 -1.88 7.44
N PHE A 128 -9.22 -3.02 7.23
CA PHE A 128 -7.93 -3.08 6.55
C PHE A 128 -8.03 -2.63 5.09
N LEU A 129 -9.06 -3.07 4.37
CA LEU A 129 -9.33 -2.61 3.00
C LEU A 129 -9.57 -1.10 2.95
N PHE A 130 -10.36 -0.55 3.89
CA PHE A 130 -10.60 0.88 3.98
C PHE A 130 -9.31 1.68 4.15
N VAL A 131 -8.38 1.19 4.99
CA VAL A 131 -7.07 1.80 5.20
C VAL A 131 -6.27 1.88 3.89
N PHE A 132 -6.22 0.79 3.12
CA PHE A 132 -5.49 0.77 1.84
C PHE A 132 -6.19 1.61 0.75
N LEU A 133 -7.52 1.61 0.70
CA LEU A 133 -8.24 2.48 -0.25
C LEU A 133 -8.02 3.96 0.06
N ALA A 134 -8.02 4.34 1.34
CA ALA A 134 -7.65 5.69 1.75
C ALA A 134 -6.21 6.04 1.35
N TYR A 135 -5.29 5.10 1.47
CA TYR A 135 -3.90 5.27 1.06
C TYR A 135 -3.77 5.57 -0.44
N TYR A 136 -4.52 4.89 -1.31
CA TYR A 136 -4.54 5.24 -2.74
C TYR A 136 -5.01 6.67 -2.99
N GLY A 137 -6.02 7.14 -2.23
CA GLY A 137 -6.44 8.54 -2.28
C GLY A 137 -5.32 9.51 -1.87
N ILE A 138 -4.53 9.17 -0.87
CA ILE A 138 -3.38 9.97 -0.42
C ILE A 138 -2.27 10.00 -1.50
N ILE A 139 -1.99 8.89 -2.18
CA ILE A 139 -1.03 8.87 -3.28
C ILE A 139 -1.47 9.82 -4.39
N LEU A 140 -2.72 9.73 -4.84
CA LEU A 140 -3.27 10.63 -5.86
C LEU A 140 -3.20 12.10 -5.44
N LEU A 141 -3.53 12.39 -4.19
CA LEU A 141 -3.43 13.74 -3.64
C LEU A 141 -1.98 14.26 -3.67
N ASN A 142 -1.00 13.41 -3.33
CA ASN A 142 0.41 13.77 -3.41
C ASN A 142 0.87 14.08 -4.84
N LEU A 143 0.40 13.33 -5.84
CA LEU A 143 0.71 13.60 -7.25
C LEU A 143 0.08 14.92 -7.73
N ILE A 144 -1.15 15.21 -7.30
CA ILE A 144 -1.80 16.48 -7.62
C ILE A 144 -1.04 17.66 -7.00
N ILE A 145 -0.69 17.59 -5.72
CA ILE A 145 0.09 18.63 -5.05
C ILE A 145 1.46 18.78 -5.73
N GLY A 146 2.14 17.67 -6.02
CA GLY A 146 3.43 17.68 -6.71
C GLY A 146 3.35 18.37 -8.09
N SER A 147 2.27 18.11 -8.84
CA SER A 147 2.06 18.78 -10.13
C SER A 147 1.91 20.30 -10.00
N GLN A 148 1.28 20.78 -8.93
CA GLN A 148 1.19 22.23 -8.66
C GLN A 148 2.54 22.81 -8.24
N ILE A 149 3.32 22.09 -7.44
CA ILE A 149 4.67 22.51 -7.05
C ILE A 149 5.57 22.66 -8.27
N MET A 150 5.51 21.72 -9.23
CA MET A 150 6.27 21.86 -10.49
C MET A 150 5.92 23.15 -11.24
N LYS A 151 4.61 23.43 -11.39
CA LYS A 151 4.14 24.63 -12.08
C LYS A 151 4.55 25.93 -11.38
N LEU A 152 4.74 25.89 -10.06
CA LEU A 152 5.15 27.07 -9.28
C LEU A 152 6.67 27.28 -9.24
N MET A 153 7.45 26.19 -9.33
CA MET A 153 8.90 26.24 -9.16
C MET A 153 9.68 26.26 -10.47
N LEU A 154 9.11 25.73 -11.55
CA LEU A 154 9.76 25.70 -12.87
C LEU A 154 9.29 26.89 -13.73
N PRO A 155 10.11 27.34 -14.69
CA PRO A 155 9.75 28.39 -15.63
C PRO A 155 8.50 28.08 -16.44
N ASP A 156 7.74 29.09 -16.83
CA ASP A 156 6.61 28.95 -17.73
C ASP A 156 7.05 28.31 -19.05
N GLY A 157 6.31 27.27 -19.50
CA GLY A 157 6.65 26.50 -20.69
C GLY A 157 7.61 25.33 -20.48
N ALA A 158 8.29 25.22 -19.32
CA ALA A 158 9.17 24.09 -19.02
C ALA A 158 8.39 22.81 -18.64
N VAL A 159 7.14 22.95 -18.23
CA VAL A 159 6.34 21.87 -17.65
C VAL A 159 5.40 21.25 -18.69
N ALA A 160 5.38 19.92 -18.78
CA ALA A 160 4.48 19.20 -19.69
C ALA A 160 3.01 19.42 -19.32
N GLU A 161 2.15 19.34 -20.33
CA GLU A 161 0.70 19.31 -20.11
C GLU A 161 0.26 17.97 -19.52
N HIS A 162 -0.88 17.96 -18.79
CA HIS A 162 -1.48 16.74 -18.23
C HIS A 162 -0.55 15.90 -17.35
N LEU A 163 0.28 16.53 -16.51
CA LEU A 163 1.32 15.92 -15.67
C LEU A 163 0.87 14.63 -14.96
N VAL A 164 -0.25 14.69 -14.23
CA VAL A 164 -0.72 13.54 -13.43
C VAL A 164 -1.19 12.40 -14.33
N GLN A 165 -1.94 12.72 -15.42
CA GLN A 165 -2.43 11.73 -16.35
C GLN A 165 -1.28 11.04 -17.10
N SER A 166 -0.32 11.82 -17.59
CA SER A 166 0.88 11.30 -18.25
C SER A 166 1.65 10.38 -17.31
N PHE A 167 1.84 10.78 -16.06
CA PHE A 167 2.54 9.98 -15.06
C PHE A 167 1.81 8.65 -14.79
N LEU A 168 0.49 8.66 -14.63
CA LEU A 168 -0.28 7.44 -14.38
C LEU A 168 -0.22 6.44 -15.56
N LEU A 169 -0.03 6.94 -16.79
CA LEU A 169 0.02 6.10 -17.99
C LEU A 169 1.43 5.60 -18.33
N HIS A 170 2.47 6.37 -18.03
CA HIS A 170 3.82 6.11 -18.53
C HIS A 170 4.86 5.77 -17.45
N SER A 171 4.58 6.04 -16.16
CA SER A 171 5.54 5.69 -15.10
C SER A 171 5.65 4.18 -14.91
N GLN A 172 6.87 3.69 -14.90
CA GLN A 172 7.17 2.26 -14.68
C GLN A 172 6.86 1.83 -13.24
N PHE A 173 6.98 2.74 -12.28
CA PHE A 173 6.85 2.42 -10.86
C PHE A 173 5.42 2.57 -10.32
N ILE A 174 4.63 3.46 -10.90
CA ILE A 174 3.31 3.77 -10.35
C ILE A 174 2.37 2.56 -10.39
N GLY A 175 2.48 1.71 -11.40
CA GLY A 175 1.67 0.50 -11.53
C GLY A 175 1.83 -0.51 -10.37
N PHE A 176 2.96 -0.48 -9.65
CA PHE A 176 3.17 -1.30 -8.47
C PHE A 176 2.48 -0.74 -7.22
N VAL A 177 2.28 0.57 -7.17
CA VAL A 177 1.79 1.27 -5.97
C VAL A 177 0.32 1.68 -6.12
N LEU A 178 -0.09 2.07 -7.32
CA LEU A 178 -1.43 2.54 -7.62
C LEU A 178 -2.01 1.79 -8.84
N PRO A 179 -3.23 1.23 -8.74
CA PRO A 179 -3.87 0.59 -9.87
C PRO A 179 -4.27 1.64 -10.93
N THR A 180 -3.78 1.48 -12.16
CA THR A 180 -4.04 2.39 -13.28
C THR A 180 -5.21 1.95 -14.16
N SER A 181 -5.72 0.73 -13.97
CA SER A 181 -6.87 0.17 -14.68
C SER A 181 -7.86 -0.49 -13.72
N LEU A 182 -9.09 -0.71 -14.16
CA LEU A 182 -10.10 -1.37 -13.36
C LEU A 182 -9.71 -2.82 -13.00
N SER A 183 -9.09 -3.53 -13.93
CA SER A 183 -8.56 -4.88 -13.70
C SER A 183 -7.42 -4.89 -12.69
N ALA A 184 -6.50 -3.92 -12.77
CA ALA A 184 -5.45 -3.74 -11.80
C ALA A 184 -6.01 -3.40 -10.40
N LEU A 185 -7.02 -2.52 -10.32
CA LEU A 185 -7.69 -2.21 -9.05
C LEU A 185 -8.28 -3.47 -8.41
N PHE A 186 -8.95 -4.30 -9.20
CA PHE A 186 -9.53 -5.53 -8.69
C PHE A 186 -8.45 -6.50 -8.20
N TYR A 187 -7.37 -6.63 -8.95
CA TYR A 187 -6.21 -7.44 -8.53
C TYR A 187 -5.59 -6.91 -7.23
N HIS A 188 -5.37 -5.61 -7.11
CA HIS A 188 -4.83 -4.99 -5.90
C HIS A 188 -5.74 -5.23 -4.67
N ILE A 189 -7.05 -5.13 -4.84
CA ILE A 189 -8.00 -5.45 -3.76
C ILE A 189 -7.85 -6.92 -3.34
N CYS A 190 -7.81 -7.86 -4.29
CA CYS A 190 -7.61 -9.27 -3.98
C CYS A 190 -6.25 -9.52 -3.31
N PHE A 191 -5.19 -8.85 -3.75
CA PHE A 191 -3.86 -8.95 -3.16
C PHE A 191 -3.83 -8.44 -1.70
N ILE A 192 -4.50 -7.31 -1.42
CA ILE A 192 -4.66 -6.79 -0.06
C ILE A 192 -5.44 -7.78 0.82
N VAL A 193 -6.51 -8.38 0.29
CA VAL A 193 -7.29 -9.43 0.98
C VAL A 193 -6.41 -10.64 1.28
N MET A 194 -5.56 -11.06 0.36
CA MET A 194 -4.61 -12.15 0.54
C MET A 194 -3.61 -11.83 1.66
N ILE A 195 -2.97 -10.66 1.62
CA ILE A 195 -2.03 -10.22 2.67
C ILE A 195 -2.72 -10.25 4.03
N PHE A 196 -3.88 -9.63 4.16
CA PHE A 196 -4.62 -9.61 5.43
C PHE A 196 -4.97 -11.03 5.90
N SER A 197 -5.36 -11.90 4.99
CA SER A 197 -5.73 -13.30 5.30
C SER A 197 -4.53 -14.10 5.82
N ILE A 198 -3.35 -13.94 5.20
CA ILE A 198 -2.10 -14.56 5.64
C ILE A 198 -1.70 -14.04 7.04
N LEU A 199 -1.76 -12.73 7.27
CA LEU A 199 -1.48 -12.11 8.57
C LEU A 199 -2.45 -12.63 9.65
N SER A 200 -3.72 -12.78 9.31
CA SER A 200 -4.74 -13.32 10.22
C SER A 200 -4.44 -14.74 10.64
N VAL A 201 -3.99 -15.60 9.70
CA VAL A 201 -3.55 -16.97 10.00
C VAL A 201 -2.39 -16.95 10.96
N PHE A 202 -1.38 -16.11 10.73
CA PHE A 202 -0.24 -15.98 11.63
C PHE A 202 -0.67 -15.68 13.07
N VAL A 203 -1.47 -14.63 13.24
CA VAL A 203 -1.90 -14.19 14.59
C VAL A 203 -2.79 -15.24 15.26
N LEU A 204 -3.68 -15.89 14.52
CA LEU A 204 -4.54 -16.94 15.06
C LEU A 204 -3.76 -18.20 15.44
N MET A 205 -2.72 -18.56 14.67
CA MET A 205 -1.81 -19.67 15.02
C MET A 205 -0.99 -19.35 16.26
N ASP A 206 -0.42 -18.16 16.36
CA ASP A 206 0.31 -17.70 17.55
C ASP A 206 -0.56 -17.83 18.82
N ARG A 207 -1.83 -17.45 18.73
CA ARG A 207 -2.78 -17.51 19.86
C ARG A 207 -3.38 -18.89 20.13
N SER A 208 -3.20 -19.85 19.24
CA SER A 208 -3.76 -21.21 19.36
C SER A 208 -2.86 -22.15 20.16
N LYS A 209 -1.55 -22.16 19.91
CA LYS A 209 -0.62 -23.18 20.43
C LYS A 209 0.67 -22.58 21.01
N ARG A 210 0.68 -21.33 21.45
CA ARG A 210 1.87 -20.65 21.98
C ARG A 210 3.08 -20.80 21.03
N ILE A 211 4.22 -21.31 21.49
CA ILE A 211 5.49 -21.40 20.74
C ILE A 211 5.31 -22.21 19.44
N ALA A 212 4.65 -23.37 19.48
CA ALA A 212 4.42 -24.18 18.28
C ALA A 212 3.50 -23.48 17.27
N GLY A 213 2.53 -22.69 17.75
CA GLY A 213 1.66 -21.86 16.91
C GLY A 213 2.40 -20.72 16.23
N MET A 214 3.26 -20.03 16.97
CA MET A 214 4.11 -18.97 16.42
C MET A 214 5.04 -19.51 15.32
N PHE A 215 5.70 -20.64 15.58
CA PHE A 215 6.58 -21.26 14.58
C PHE A 215 5.84 -21.71 13.32
N SER A 216 4.67 -22.35 13.47
CA SER A 216 3.85 -22.76 12.31
C SER A 216 3.29 -21.56 11.53
N GLY A 217 2.92 -20.48 12.22
CA GLY A 217 2.51 -19.22 11.60
C GLY A 217 3.64 -18.56 10.82
N PHE A 218 4.85 -18.54 11.38
CA PHE A 218 6.03 -18.03 10.70
C PHE A 218 6.35 -18.84 9.45
N LEU A 219 6.32 -20.18 9.53
CA LEU A 219 6.51 -21.04 8.35
C LEU A 219 5.46 -20.80 7.27
N TYR A 220 4.21 -20.54 7.66
CA TYR A 220 3.15 -20.22 6.70
C TYR A 220 3.41 -18.90 5.97
N VAL A 221 3.79 -17.85 6.70
CA VAL A 221 4.12 -16.54 6.10
C VAL A 221 5.37 -16.63 5.23
N SER A 222 6.47 -17.20 5.74
CA SER A 222 7.71 -17.33 4.98
C SER A 222 7.55 -18.22 3.75
N GLY A 223 6.78 -19.31 3.86
CA GLY A 223 6.43 -20.16 2.73
C GLY A 223 5.62 -19.42 1.65
N SER A 224 4.64 -18.62 2.06
CA SER A 224 3.87 -17.80 1.11
C SER A 224 4.73 -16.77 0.39
N ILE A 225 5.65 -16.11 1.10
CA ILE A 225 6.61 -15.16 0.51
C ILE A 225 7.57 -15.89 -0.44
N ALA A 226 8.10 -17.04 -0.04
CA ALA A 226 9.02 -17.81 -0.89
C ALA A 226 8.36 -18.25 -2.20
N ILE A 227 7.10 -18.72 -2.15
CA ILE A 227 6.35 -19.10 -3.36
C ILE A 227 6.10 -17.86 -4.24
N PHE A 228 5.73 -16.72 -3.64
CA PHE A 228 5.52 -15.47 -4.37
C PHE A 228 6.79 -15.03 -5.09
N ILE A 229 7.95 -15.03 -4.40
CA ILE A 229 9.25 -14.71 -5.00
C ILE A 229 9.56 -15.70 -6.12
N TYR A 230 9.38 -17.01 -5.89
CA TYR A 230 9.65 -18.04 -6.89
C TYR A 230 8.84 -17.81 -8.17
N ILE A 231 7.53 -17.55 -8.07
CA ILE A 231 6.67 -17.25 -9.23
C ILE A 231 7.20 -16.02 -10.00
N ASN A 232 7.66 -14.99 -9.28
CA ASN A 232 8.19 -13.77 -9.90
C ASN A 232 9.60 -13.93 -10.49
N THR A 233 10.34 -14.98 -10.14
CA THR A 233 11.66 -15.31 -10.76
C THR A 233 11.53 -16.20 -11.99
N LEU A 234 10.35 -16.78 -12.24
CA LEU A 234 10.11 -17.56 -13.44
C LEU A 234 10.04 -16.64 -14.68
N GLU A 235 10.71 -17.03 -15.74
CA GLU A 235 10.67 -16.36 -17.04
C GLU A 235 9.38 -16.72 -17.80
N LEU A 236 8.23 -16.24 -17.28
CA LEU A 236 6.91 -16.49 -17.86
C LEU A 236 6.53 -15.37 -18.84
N TYR A 237 5.76 -15.71 -19.86
CA TYR A 237 5.12 -14.71 -20.70
C TYR A 237 4.14 -13.86 -19.85
N THR A 238 3.91 -12.61 -20.26
CA THR A 238 3.07 -11.66 -19.50
C THR A 238 1.67 -12.22 -19.16
N SER A 239 1.05 -12.95 -20.09
CA SER A 239 -0.23 -13.62 -19.86
C SER A 239 -0.14 -14.75 -18.84
N GLU A 240 0.89 -15.57 -18.90
CA GLU A 240 1.14 -16.67 -17.97
C GLU A 240 1.44 -16.15 -16.57
N LYS A 241 2.26 -15.09 -16.48
CA LYS A 241 2.57 -14.43 -15.22
C LYS A 241 1.29 -13.89 -14.56
N THR A 242 0.44 -13.21 -15.33
CA THR A 242 -0.84 -12.71 -14.82
C THR A 242 -1.71 -13.85 -14.31
N MET A 243 -1.80 -14.97 -15.03
CA MET A 243 -2.54 -16.16 -14.59
C MET A 243 -1.95 -16.77 -13.32
N ALA A 244 -0.63 -16.87 -13.22
CA ALA A 244 0.06 -17.40 -12.05
C ALA A 244 -0.18 -16.52 -10.82
N ASP A 245 -0.12 -15.19 -10.97
CA ASP A 245 -0.39 -14.22 -9.91
C ASP A 245 -1.84 -14.31 -9.40
N TRP A 246 -2.82 -14.44 -10.30
CA TRP A 246 -4.22 -14.64 -9.94
C TRP A 246 -4.45 -15.98 -9.25
N ALA A 247 -3.85 -17.05 -9.76
CA ALA A 247 -3.95 -18.38 -9.15
C ALA A 247 -3.35 -18.38 -7.74
N PHE A 248 -2.15 -17.83 -7.58
CA PHE A 248 -1.48 -17.68 -6.30
C PHE A 248 -2.36 -16.91 -5.30
N THR A 249 -2.83 -15.73 -5.70
CA THR A 249 -3.67 -14.87 -4.85
C THR A 249 -4.95 -15.59 -4.41
N SER A 250 -5.66 -16.22 -5.34
CA SER A 250 -6.91 -16.93 -5.07
C SER A 250 -6.70 -18.14 -4.14
N VAL A 251 -5.67 -18.95 -4.39
CA VAL A 251 -5.34 -20.10 -3.58
C VAL A 251 -5.01 -19.70 -2.14
N PHE A 252 -4.18 -18.65 -1.96
CA PHE A 252 -3.80 -18.19 -0.62
C PHE A 252 -4.97 -17.53 0.13
N ILE A 253 -5.87 -16.81 -0.54
CA ILE A 253 -7.11 -16.31 0.08
C ILE A 253 -7.94 -17.48 0.61
N LEU A 254 -8.20 -18.50 -0.23
CA LEU A 254 -9.02 -19.64 0.15
C LEU A 254 -8.39 -20.47 1.29
N LEU A 255 -7.11 -20.81 1.17
CA LEU A 255 -6.38 -21.54 2.21
C LEU A 255 -6.36 -20.77 3.54
N SER A 256 -6.04 -19.48 3.50
CA SER A 256 -6.00 -18.63 4.71
C SER A 256 -7.38 -18.49 5.33
N ALA A 257 -8.43 -18.34 4.54
CA ALA A 257 -9.81 -18.27 5.03
C ALA A 257 -10.24 -19.58 5.69
N MET A 258 -9.93 -20.74 5.09
CA MET A 258 -10.21 -22.06 5.65
C MET A 258 -9.47 -22.29 6.98
N ILE A 259 -8.17 -21.98 7.02
CA ILE A 259 -7.35 -22.11 8.23
C ILE A 259 -7.88 -21.16 9.33
N SER A 260 -8.14 -19.90 9.00
CA SER A 260 -8.69 -18.91 9.94
C SER A 260 -10.05 -19.36 10.50
N HIS A 261 -10.93 -19.87 9.64
CA HIS A 261 -12.22 -20.40 10.07
C HIS A 261 -12.07 -21.59 11.03
N TYR A 262 -11.19 -22.54 10.70
CA TYR A 262 -10.91 -23.70 11.55
C TYR A 262 -10.33 -23.29 12.92
N LEU A 263 -9.36 -22.37 12.92
CA LEU A 263 -8.72 -21.89 14.15
C LEU A 263 -9.72 -21.16 15.05
N LEU A 264 -10.51 -20.26 14.49
CA LEU A 264 -11.54 -19.51 15.24
C LEU A 264 -12.63 -20.44 15.82
N LYS A 265 -12.95 -21.55 15.13
CA LYS A 265 -14.00 -22.46 15.57
C LYS A 265 -13.53 -23.46 16.64
N ARG A 266 -12.30 -23.98 16.52
CA ARG A 266 -11.86 -25.16 17.28
C ARG A 266 -10.67 -24.95 18.21
N LYS A 267 -9.76 -24.05 17.91
CA LYS A 267 -8.45 -23.97 18.58
C LYS A 267 -8.27 -22.74 19.45
N VAL A 268 -8.91 -21.64 19.12
CA VAL A 268 -8.94 -20.45 19.97
C VAL A 268 -10.01 -20.69 21.04
N SER A 269 -9.66 -21.48 22.05
CA SER A 269 -10.53 -21.72 23.22
C SER A 269 -10.40 -20.57 24.21
N ILE A 270 -11.52 -20.27 24.85
CA ILE A 270 -11.63 -19.35 25.98
C ILE A 270 -10.89 -19.93 27.19
#